data_dd716506d9f02bb6fd28f60fa89c6eaf
#
_entry.id   dd716506d9f02bb6fd28f60fa89c6eaf
#
_cell.length_a   1.000
_cell.length_b   1.000
_cell.length_c   1.000
_cell.angle_alpha   90.00
_cell.angle_beta   90.00
_cell.angle_gamma   90.00
#
_symmetry.space_group_name_H-M   'P 1'
#
loop_
_entity.id
_entity.type
_entity.pdbx_description
1 polymer ?
#
loop_
_entity_poly.entity_id
_entity_poly.type
_entity_poly.pdbx_seq_one_letter_code
_entity_poly.pdbx_strand_id
1 'polypeptide(L)'
;MANMYDIVIIGGGPGGYSAALYAARAGLHVAVIEKQAVGGQAIRGENIENDPGFDAGIDGLRLSEKMQRGAERFGAEMVTDAVRRVQLMQAVKVIEAAKQTYHAPAVILATGAPPKKLGVEGEDEMLGRGVHYYAACRSMMYRRKTVAVIGDGEQAAEAAMLLSRIAKRVCLVHRGAHMEISPAHAGKLKMMRNIERYAGSEVLAFLHANWVSSICIREQRDGELWDLACDGAFICLGGVPETGLFRGQVALDEQGYILANETTVTNLPGVFAAGDVRTKLLRGILTAAADGAAAAQQAERYIVEAI
;
A
#
# COMPACT_ATOMS: atom_id res chain seq x y z
N MET A 1 -16.92 18.51 25.95
CA MET A 1 -17.82 17.40 25.58
C MET A 1 -16.96 16.35 24.89
N ALA A 2 -17.15 15.07 25.13
CA ALA A 2 -16.39 14.03 24.45
C ALA A 2 -16.71 14.09 22.95
N ASN A 3 -15.68 14.03 22.07
CA ASN A 3 -15.87 13.97 20.62
C ASN A 3 -16.42 12.59 20.28
N MET A 4 -17.75 12.49 20.26
CA MET A 4 -18.48 11.27 19.98
C MET A 4 -18.89 11.26 18.52
N TYR A 5 -18.52 10.20 17.80
CA TYR A 5 -18.86 9.94 16.41
C TYR A 5 -19.59 8.59 16.30
N ASP A 6 -20.29 8.36 15.21
CA ASP A 6 -20.82 7.04 14.89
C ASP A 6 -19.69 6.13 14.40
N ILE A 7 -18.81 6.68 13.57
CA ILE A 7 -17.63 5.97 13.03
C ILE A 7 -16.40 6.86 13.11
N VAL A 8 -15.30 6.31 13.64
CA VAL A 8 -13.96 6.89 13.50
C VAL A 8 -13.15 6.05 12.53
N ILE A 9 -12.55 6.72 11.53
CA ILE A 9 -11.71 6.11 10.50
C ILE A 9 -10.25 6.53 10.77
N ILE A 10 -9.34 5.56 10.89
CA ILE A 10 -7.92 5.83 11.10
C ILE A 10 -7.16 5.61 9.80
N GLY A 11 -6.73 6.72 9.18
CA GLY A 11 -6.02 6.77 7.91
C GLY A 11 -6.81 7.39 6.77
N GLY A 12 -6.23 8.43 6.15
CA GLY A 12 -6.79 9.23 5.05
C GLY A 12 -6.26 8.81 3.67
N GLY A 13 -6.14 7.51 3.42
CA GLY A 13 -5.89 6.95 2.10
C GLY A 13 -7.19 6.63 1.34
N PRO A 14 -7.09 6.02 0.14
CA PRO A 14 -8.26 5.67 -0.68
C PRO A 14 -9.31 4.83 0.06
N GLY A 15 -8.88 3.88 0.91
CA GLY A 15 -9.78 3.09 1.75
C GLY A 15 -10.53 3.94 2.77
N GLY A 16 -9.81 4.83 3.48
CA GLY A 16 -10.40 5.70 4.49
C GLY A 16 -11.36 6.73 3.90
N TYR A 17 -10.98 7.40 2.82
CA TYR A 17 -11.88 8.38 2.17
C TYR A 17 -13.10 7.73 1.54
N SER A 18 -12.96 6.55 0.94
CA SER A 18 -14.11 5.80 0.44
C SER A 18 -15.05 5.39 1.58
N ALA A 19 -14.51 4.90 2.69
CA ALA A 19 -15.31 4.58 3.87
C ALA A 19 -16.05 5.82 4.40
N ALA A 20 -15.36 6.95 4.51
CA ALA A 20 -15.96 8.21 4.97
C ALA A 20 -17.08 8.69 4.05
N LEU A 21 -16.88 8.61 2.72
CA LEU A 21 -17.89 8.97 1.73
C LEU A 21 -19.17 8.14 1.90
N TYR A 22 -19.03 6.82 2.01
CA TYR A 22 -20.18 5.92 2.12
C TYR A 22 -20.92 6.10 3.45
N ALA A 23 -20.19 6.17 4.56
CA ALA A 23 -20.77 6.35 5.88
C ALA A 23 -21.46 7.72 6.05
N ALA A 24 -20.82 8.81 5.60
CA ALA A 24 -21.44 10.14 5.65
C ALA A 24 -22.69 10.25 4.75
N ARG A 25 -22.69 9.60 3.58
CA ARG A 25 -23.89 9.53 2.73
C ARG A 25 -25.04 8.74 3.37
N ALA A 26 -24.75 7.79 4.25
CA ALA A 26 -25.75 7.11 5.06
C ALA A 26 -26.26 7.96 6.25
N GLY A 27 -25.79 9.20 6.39
CA GLY A 27 -26.21 10.14 7.44
C GLY A 27 -25.49 9.93 8.78
N LEU A 28 -24.41 9.15 8.80
CA LEU A 28 -23.62 8.91 10.01
C LEU A 28 -22.62 10.05 10.26
N HIS A 29 -22.39 10.35 11.55
CA HIS A 29 -21.36 11.30 11.98
C HIS A 29 -19.98 10.63 11.97
N VAL A 30 -19.10 11.07 11.06
CA VAL A 30 -17.84 10.39 10.73
C VAL A 30 -16.65 11.31 10.88
N ALA A 31 -15.58 10.85 11.54
CA ALA A 31 -14.28 11.49 11.54
C ALA A 31 -13.23 10.61 10.85
N VAL A 32 -12.43 11.21 9.97
CA VAL A 32 -11.21 10.62 9.41
C VAL A 32 -10.01 11.25 10.08
N ILE A 33 -9.20 10.45 10.77
CA ILE A 33 -8.00 10.92 11.44
C ILE A 33 -6.79 10.53 10.60
N GLU A 34 -6.06 11.52 10.08
CA GLU A 34 -4.86 11.32 9.28
C GLU A 34 -3.67 12.09 9.90
N LYS A 35 -2.53 11.40 10.03
CA LYS A 35 -1.33 11.97 10.67
C LYS A 35 -0.59 12.99 9.80
N GLN A 36 -0.72 12.87 8.49
CA GLN A 36 -0.03 13.68 7.49
C GLN A 36 -1.05 14.39 6.59
N ALA A 37 -0.53 15.08 5.56
CA ALA A 37 -1.38 15.64 4.53
C ALA A 37 -2.10 14.53 3.72
N VAL A 38 -3.11 14.95 2.98
CA VAL A 38 -4.06 14.17 2.16
C VAL A 38 -3.46 12.99 1.44
N GLY A 39 -4.09 11.80 1.51
CA GLY A 39 -4.01 10.77 0.47
C GLY A 39 -3.13 9.55 0.73
N GLY A 40 -2.43 9.45 1.84
CA GLY A 40 -1.62 8.27 2.16
C GLY A 40 -0.58 7.93 1.07
N GLN A 41 -0.46 6.65 0.69
CA GLN A 41 0.50 6.22 -0.34
C GLN A 41 0.09 6.63 -1.77
N ALA A 42 -1.18 6.96 -2.01
CA ALA A 42 -1.67 7.32 -3.34
C ALA A 42 -1.00 8.60 -3.89
N ILE A 43 -0.64 9.54 -3.02
CA ILE A 43 0.03 10.80 -3.42
C ILE A 43 1.41 10.61 -4.08
N ARG A 44 2.03 9.44 -3.90
CA ARG A 44 3.33 9.12 -4.51
C ARG A 44 3.21 8.71 -5.98
N GLY A 45 1.98 8.55 -6.48
CA GLY A 45 1.71 8.22 -7.87
C GLY A 45 1.66 9.47 -8.73
N GLU A 46 2.69 9.76 -9.54
CA GLU A 46 2.68 10.90 -10.47
C GLU A 46 1.60 10.79 -11.55
N ASN A 47 1.31 9.57 -12.02
CA ASN A 47 0.24 9.29 -12.97
C ASN A 47 -0.35 7.91 -12.68
N ILE A 48 -1.59 7.86 -12.22
CA ILE A 48 -2.34 6.65 -11.92
C ILE A 48 -3.15 6.29 -13.15
N GLU A 49 -2.72 5.27 -13.88
CA GLU A 49 -3.31 4.83 -15.16
C GLU A 49 -4.23 3.60 -15.01
N ASN A 50 -4.25 3.00 -13.82
CA ASN A 50 -4.99 1.78 -13.54
C ASN A 50 -6.28 2.02 -12.72
N ASP A 51 -6.77 3.26 -12.69
CA ASP A 51 -8.09 3.60 -12.18
C ASP A 51 -9.06 3.78 -13.38
N PRO A 52 -10.06 2.91 -13.54
CA PRO A 52 -10.97 2.93 -14.70
C PRO A 52 -11.86 4.18 -14.77
N GLY A 53 -11.91 5.00 -13.72
CA GLY A 53 -12.62 6.28 -13.71
C GLY A 53 -11.88 7.41 -14.43
N PHE A 54 -10.62 7.17 -14.85
CA PHE A 54 -9.74 8.18 -15.44
C PHE A 54 -9.02 7.64 -16.67
N ASP A 55 -9.60 7.81 -17.83
CA ASP A 55 -9.11 7.30 -19.13
C ASP A 55 -7.73 7.83 -19.54
N ALA A 56 -7.40 9.06 -19.16
CA ALA A 56 -6.09 9.69 -19.38
C ALA A 56 -5.12 9.56 -18.20
N GLY A 57 -5.50 8.79 -17.17
CA GLY A 57 -4.79 8.77 -15.89
C GLY A 57 -5.06 10.01 -15.03
N ILE A 58 -4.59 9.97 -13.81
CA ILE A 58 -4.73 11.06 -12.85
C ILE A 58 -3.53 11.11 -11.92
N ASP A 59 -3.08 12.33 -11.59
CA ASP A 59 -2.09 12.56 -10.53
C ASP A 59 -2.62 12.10 -9.16
N GLY A 60 -1.78 11.43 -8.37
CA GLY A 60 -2.18 10.81 -7.11
C GLY A 60 -2.62 11.80 -6.03
N LEU A 61 -2.00 12.98 -5.97
CA LEU A 61 -2.44 14.03 -5.05
C LEU A 61 -3.81 14.53 -5.46
N ARG A 62 -4.00 14.82 -6.76
CA ARG A 62 -5.28 15.28 -7.30
C ARG A 62 -6.42 14.28 -7.11
N LEU A 63 -6.13 12.97 -7.27
CA LEU A 63 -7.10 11.91 -6.97
C LEU A 63 -7.49 11.93 -5.49
N SER A 64 -6.49 11.97 -4.61
CA SER A 64 -6.68 11.97 -3.16
C SER A 64 -7.51 13.16 -2.67
N GLU A 65 -7.21 14.37 -3.18
CA GLU A 65 -8.01 15.57 -2.90
C GLU A 65 -9.45 15.45 -3.39
N LYS A 66 -9.68 14.83 -4.54
CA LYS A 66 -11.05 14.58 -5.03
C LYS A 66 -11.79 13.61 -4.12
N MET A 67 -11.15 12.54 -3.66
CA MET A 67 -11.74 11.58 -2.73
C MET A 67 -12.08 12.22 -1.39
N GLN A 68 -11.15 13.00 -0.82
CA GLN A 68 -11.38 13.75 0.41
C GLN A 68 -12.58 14.71 0.28
N ARG A 69 -12.56 15.61 -0.73
CA ARG A 69 -13.67 16.55 -0.98
C ARG A 69 -15.00 15.85 -1.22
N GLY A 70 -14.97 14.65 -1.83
CA GLY A 70 -16.15 13.83 -2.00
C GLY A 70 -16.79 13.42 -0.68
N ALA A 71 -15.99 13.04 0.32
CA ALA A 71 -16.45 12.68 1.65
C ALA A 71 -16.90 13.92 2.47
N GLU A 72 -16.11 15.00 2.45
CA GLU A 72 -16.43 16.28 3.12
C GLU A 72 -17.77 16.87 2.64
N ARG A 73 -18.08 16.74 1.35
CA ARG A 73 -19.35 17.21 0.77
C ARG A 73 -20.58 16.60 1.46
N PHE A 74 -20.45 15.40 2.03
CA PHE A 74 -21.53 14.73 2.76
C PHE A 74 -21.39 14.86 4.28
N GLY A 75 -20.47 15.68 4.78
CA GLY A 75 -20.32 16.01 6.20
C GLY A 75 -19.30 15.18 6.96
N ALA A 76 -18.45 14.36 6.28
CA ALA A 76 -17.34 13.72 6.95
C ALA A 76 -16.31 14.75 7.42
N GLU A 77 -15.87 14.65 8.68
CA GLU A 77 -14.87 15.53 9.25
C GLU A 77 -13.46 15.00 8.99
N MET A 78 -12.59 15.84 8.41
CA MET A 78 -11.18 15.52 8.18
C MET A 78 -10.32 16.12 9.26
N VAL A 79 -9.64 15.26 10.01
CA VAL A 79 -8.84 15.68 11.16
C VAL A 79 -7.37 15.34 10.93
N THR A 80 -6.53 16.38 10.89
CA THR A 80 -5.07 16.20 10.89
C THR A 80 -4.58 16.04 12.31
N ASP A 81 -4.40 14.80 12.74
CA ASP A 81 -3.90 14.41 14.05
C ASP A 81 -3.23 13.03 14.00
N ALA A 82 -2.32 12.76 14.92
CA ALA A 82 -1.60 11.49 14.99
C ALA A 82 -2.17 10.60 16.11
N VAL A 83 -2.81 9.51 15.75
CA VAL A 83 -3.26 8.51 16.71
C VAL A 83 -2.05 7.89 17.41
N ARG A 84 -2.08 7.87 18.75
CA ARG A 84 -1.00 7.36 19.60
C ARG A 84 -1.37 6.07 20.31
N ARG A 85 -2.66 5.89 20.62
CA ARG A 85 -3.17 4.73 21.32
C ARG A 85 -4.63 4.47 20.93
N VAL A 86 -5.03 3.21 20.99
CA VAL A 86 -6.42 2.81 20.78
C VAL A 86 -6.86 1.79 21.82
N GLN A 87 -8.16 1.79 22.15
CA GLN A 87 -8.82 0.79 22.98
C GLN A 87 -10.02 0.28 22.17
N LEU A 88 -9.87 -0.87 21.52
CA LEU A 88 -10.82 -1.38 20.53
C LEU A 88 -11.74 -2.49 21.08
N MET A 89 -11.44 -3.06 22.24
CA MET A 89 -12.17 -4.19 22.81
C MET A 89 -13.48 -3.78 23.51
N GLN A 90 -13.66 -2.48 23.79
CA GLN A 90 -14.83 -1.95 24.50
C GLN A 90 -16.00 -1.72 23.54
N ALA A 91 -17.24 -1.62 24.06
CA ALA A 91 -18.42 -1.28 23.26
C ALA A 91 -18.25 0.07 22.57
N VAL A 92 -17.85 1.11 23.30
CA VAL A 92 -17.41 2.39 22.76
C VAL A 92 -15.89 2.36 22.66
N LYS A 93 -15.36 2.42 21.43
CA LYS A 93 -13.93 2.43 21.16
C LYS A 93 -13.35 3.79 21.48
N VAL A 94 -12.12 3.82 21.99
CA VAL A 94 -11.41 5.04 22.37
C VAL A 94 -10.17 5.18 21.50
N ILE A 95 -10.04 6.32 20.84
CA ILE A 95 -8.93 6.65 19.95
C ILE A 95 -8.23 7.89 20.51
N GLU A 96 -7.09 7.68 21.14
CA GLU A 96 -6.27 8.74 21.72
C GLU A 96 -5.28 9.26 20.66
N ALA A 97 -5.48 10.48 20.20
CA ALA A 97 -4.58 11.15 19.28
C ALA A 97 -3.74 12.23 20.01
N ALA A 98 -2.85 12.89 19.30
CA ALA A 98 -1.92 13.84 19.90
C ALA A 98 -2.61 15.08 20.45
N LYS A 99 -3.71 15.53 19.83
CA LYS A 99 -4.42 16.77 20.18
C LYS A 99 -5.66 16.48 21.04
N GLN A 100 -6.35 15.38 20.76
CA GLN A 100 -7.61 15.07 21.46
C GLN A 100 -7.94 13.57 21.41
N THR A 101 -8.97 13.18 22.14
CA THR A 101 -9.49 11.80 22.18
C THR A 101 -10.85 11.73 21.49
N TYR A 102 -11.05 10.69 20.70
CA TYR A 102 -12.27 10.41 19.92
C TYR A 102 -12.92 9.14 20.43
N HIS A 103 -14.24 9.08 20.37
CA HIS A 103 -15.04 7.96 20.81
C HIS A 103 -16.02 7.55 19.71
N ALA A 104 -16.18 6.25 19.46
CA ALA A 104 -17.16 5.72 18.52
C ALA A 104 -17.54 4.28 18.84
N PRO A 105 -18.78 3.83 18.56
CA PRO A 105 -19.14 2.42 18.62
C PRO A 105 -18.47 1.61 17.50
N ALA A 106 -18.15 2.24 16.34
CA ALA A 106 -17.49 1.59 15.24
C ALA A 106 -16.19 2.29 14.83
N VAL A 107 -15.16 1.51 14.44
CA VAL A 107 -13.87 2.01 13.97
C VAL A 107 -13.46 1.29 12.68
N ILE A 108 -12.98 2.05 11.69
CA ILE A 108 -12.40 1.50 10.46
C ILE A 108 -10.91 1.77 10.44
N LEU A 109 -10.11 0.70 10.40
CA LEU A 109 -8.66 0.73 10.34
C LEU A 109 -8.23 0.78 8.87
N ALA A 110 -7.71 1.93 8.42
CA ALA A 110 -7.34 2.19 7.03
C ALA A 110 -5.91 2.76 6.91
N THR A 111 -5.01 2.35 7.80
CA THR A 111 -3.65 2.87 7.94
C THR A 111 -2.70 2.47 6.82
N GLY A 112 -3.09 1.48 6.01
CA GLY A 112 -2.34 1.04 4.84
C GLY A 112 -1.09 0.20 5.14
N ALA A 113 -0.31 -0.06 4.09
CA ALA A 113 0.95 -0.79 4.14
C ALA A 113 1.95 -0.14 3.17
N PRO A 114 2.73 0.84 3.61
CA PRO A 114 3.76 1.43 2.76
C PRO A 114 4.75 0.37 2.27
N PRO A 115 5.32 0.55 1.08
CA PRO A 115 6.31 -0.36 0.55
C PRO A 115 7.54 -0.38 1.45
N LYS A 116 8.12 -1.57 1.61
CA LYS A 116 9.40 -1.73 2.30
C LYS A 116 10.49 -1.13 1.44
N LYS A 117 11.19 -0.14 1.98
CA LYS A 117 12.33 0.48 1.32
C LYS A 117 13.53 -0.46 1.28
N LEU A 118 14.35 -0.30 0.26
CA LEU A 118 15.66 -0.93 0.15
C LEU A 118 16.67 -0.24 1.09
N GLY A 119 16.56 1.08 1.23
CA GLY A 119 17.38 1.91 2.13
C GLY A 119 18.73 2.25 1.57
N VAL A 120 18.85 2.39 0.25
CA VAL A 120 20.12 2.63 -0.44
C VAL A 120 20.18 4.02 -1.08
N GLU A 121 21.38 4.45 -1.44
CA GLU A 121 21.63 5.73 -2.10
C GLU A 121 20.84 5.86 -3.41
N GLY A 122 20.27 7.04 -3.66
CA GLY A 122 19.47 7.35 -4.84
C GLY A 122 18.03 6.84 -4.81
N GLU A 123 17.63 5.99 -3.83
CA GLU A 123 16.28 5.42 -3.79
C GLU A 123 15.17 6.49 -3.71
N ASP A 124 15.24 7.34 -2.68
CA ASP A 124 14.23 8.38 -2.48
C ASP A 124 14.31 9.49 -3.54
N GLU A 125 15.51 9.81 -4.01
CA GLU A 125 15.72 10.82 -5.02
C GLU A 125 15.16 10.41 -6.38
N MET A 126 15.30 9.12 -6.74
CA MET A 126 14.86 8.58 -8.03
C MET A 126 13.45 7.99 -7.98
N LEU A 127 12.74 8.10 -6.88
CA LEU A 127 11.36 7.65 -6.81
C LEU A 127 10.48 8.40 -7.83
N GLY A 128 9.81 7.63 -8.71
CA GLY A 128 9.08 8.16 -9.86
C GLY A 128 9.95 8.46 -11.08
N ARG A 129 11.25 8.68 -10.89
CA ARG A 129 12.25 8.96 -11.96
C ARG A 129 13.12 7.73 -12.27
N GLY A 130 12.48 6.57 -12.38
CA GLY A 130 13.13 5.29 -12.69
C GLY A 130 13.13 4.30 -11.53
N VAL A 131 12.91 4.71 -10.27
CA VAL A 131 12.67 3.82 -9.14
C VAL A 131 11.18 3.72 -8.85
N HIS A 132 10.66 2.51 -8.72
CA HIS A 132 9.24 2.21 -8.50
C HIS A 132 9.05 1.07 -7.50
N TYR A 133 7.94 1.10 -6.76
CA TYR A 133 7.53 0.00 -5.87
C TYR A 133 6.40 -0.87 -6.45
N TYR A 134 5.72 -0.40 -7.51
CA TYR A 134 4.54 -1.06 -8.06
C TYR A 134 4.71 -1.30 -9.57
N ALA A 135 5.05 -2.53 -9.96
CA ALA A 135 5.28 -2.89 -11.36
C ALA A 135 4.03 -2.70 -12.23
N ALA A 136 2.85 -3.04 -11.71
CA ALA A 136 1.59 -2.96 -12.46
C ALA A 136 1.23 -1.52 -12.90
N CYS A 137 1.63 -0.50 -12.15
CA CYS A 137 1.25 0.89 -12.43
C CYS A 137 2.12 1.56 -13.50
N ARG A 138 3.35 1.10 -13.69
CA ARG A 138 4.36 1.78 -14.54
C ARG A 138 4.98 0.89 -15.62
N SER A 139 4.53 -0.34 -15.76
CA SER A 139 5.15 -1.33 -16.65
C SER A 139 5.22 -0.87 -18.13
N MET A 140 4.19 -0.20 -18.63
CA MET A 140 4.11 0.21 -20.03
C MET A 140 5.16 1.25 -20.44
N MET A 141 5.67 2.08 -19.52
CA MET A 141 6.77 3.02 -19.75
C MET A 141 8.07 2.33 -20.17
N TYR A 142 8.20 1.06 -19.80
CA TYR A 142 9.41 0.26 -20.01
C TYR A 142 9.31 -0.70 -21.20
N ARG A 143 8.36 -0.44 -22.09
CA ARG A 143 8.23 -1.22 -23.32
C ARG A 143 9.52 -1.18 -24.13
N ARG A 144 10.09 -2.38 -24.41
CA ARG A 144 11.37 -2.57 -25.13
C ARG A 144 12.62 -2.03 -24.42
N LYS A 145 12.52 -1.69 -23.13
CA LYS A 145 13.63 -1.23 -22.28
C LYS A 145 14.19 -2.36 -21.42
N THR A 146 15.31 -2.11 -20.75
CA THR A 146 15.88 -2.98 -19.73
C THR A 146 15.42 -2.50 -18.36
N VAL A 147 14.90 -3.42 -17.51
CA VAL A 147 14.46 -3.09 -16.17
C VAL A 147 15.10 -4.02 -15.14
N ALA A 148 15.38 -3.49 -13.95
CA ALA A 148 15.75 -4.27 -12.79
C ALA A 148 14.51 -4.56 -11.94
N VAL A 149 14.39 -5.77 -11.40
CA VAL A 149 13.43 -6.15 -10.36
C VAL A 149 14.23 -6.62 -9.15
N ILE A 150 13.97 -6.01 -7.99
CA ILE A 150 14.75 -6.23 -6.77
C ILE A 150 13.86 -6.86 -5.72
N GLY A 151 14.19 -8.08 -5.29
CA GLY A 151 13.44 -8.83 -4.30
C GLY A 151 13.55 -10.34 -4.50
N ASP A 152 13.26 -11.11 -3.47
CA ASP A 152 13.45 -12.56 -3.38
C ASP A 152 12.16 -13.37 -3.18
N GLY A 153 11.02 -12.69 -2.94
CA GLY A 153 9.72 -13.31 -2.71
C GLY A 153 8.80 -13.36 -3.94
N GLU A 154 7.57 -13.86 -3.70
CA GLU A 154 6.51 -14.01 -4.72
C GLU A 154 6.21 -12.72 -5.49
N GLN A 155 6.17 -11.59 -4.79
CA GLN A 155 5.92 -10.29 -5.42
C GLN A 155 6.99 -9.92 -6.47
N ALA A 156 8.26 -10.21 -6.19
CA ALA A 156 9.33 -9.98 -7.15
C ALA A 156 9.23 -10.92 -8.35
N ALA A 157 8.87 -12.18 -8.13
CA ALA A 157 8.64 -13.13 -9.21
C ALA A 157 7.48 -12.70 -10.12
N GLU A 158 6.36 -12.30 -9.55
CA GLU A 158 5.19 -11.80 -10.30
C GLU A 158 5.51 -10.52 -11.07
N ALA A 159 6.22 -9.57 -10.46
CA ALA A 159 6.68 -8.35 -11.11
C ALA A 159 7.61 -8.65 -12.29
N ALA A 160 8.58 -9.55 -12.11
CA ALA A 160 9.49 -9.97 -13.18
C ALA A 160 8.74 -10.65 -14.33
N MET A 161 7.78 -11.51 -14.03
CA MET A 161 6.94 -12.17 -15.04
C MET A 161 6.04 -11.16 -15.79
N LEU A 162 5.46 -10.19 -15.10
CA LEU A 162 4.68 -9.12 -15.73
C LEU A 162 5.55 -8.29 -16.68
N LEU A 163 6.69 -7.81 -16.16
CA LEU A 163 7.61 -6.95 -16.90
C LEU A 163 8.26 -7.69 -18.09
N SER A 164 8.49 -8.99 -17.99
CA SER A 164 9.05 -9.78 -19.09
C SER A 164 8.20 -9.79 -20.36
N ARG A 165 6.87 -9.56 -20.23
CA ARG A 165 5.95 -9.46 -21.38
C ARG A 165 6.05 -8.12 -22.11
N ILE A 166 6.66 -7.13 -21.50
CA ILE A 166 6.65 -5.72 -21.93
C ILE A 166 8.07 -5.23 -22.24
N ALA A 167 9.00 -5.48 -21.31
CA ALA A 167 10.38 -5.06 -21.39
C ALA A 167 11.19 -5.94 -22.35
N LYS A 168 12.27 -5.38 -22.89
CA LYS A 168 13.24 -6.13 -23.70
C LYS A 168 14.03 -7.13 -22.84
N ARG A 169 14.40 -6.71 -21.63
CA ARG A 169 15.22 -7.47 -20.67
C ARG A 169 14.77 -7.15 -19.24
N VAL A 170 14.71 -8.16 -18.40
CA VAL A 170 14.44 -8.04 -16.97
C VAL A 170 15.62 -8.62 -16.20
N CYS A 171 16.24 -7.80 -15.38
CA CYS A 171 17.31 -8.18 -14.47
C CYS A 171 16.72 -8.43 -13.09
N LEU A 172 16.54 -9.68 -12.68
CA LEU A 172 16.00 -10.06 -11.38
C LEU A 172 17.12 -10.21 -10.37
N VAL A 173 17.21 -9.25 -9.45
CA VAL A 173 18.28 -9.15 -8.44
C VAL A 173 17.76 -9.58 -7.08
N HIS A 174 18.40 -10.55 -6.43
CA HIS A 174 18.00 -11.00 -5.10
C HIS A 174 19.20 -11.45 -4.25
N ARG A 175 19.07 -11.20 -2.94
CA ARG A 175 20.16 -11.49 -1.97
C ARG A 175 20.36 -12.98 -1.74
N GLY A 176 19.31 -13.76 -1.69
CA GLY A 176 19.38 -15.19 -1.44
C GLY A 176 20.02 -15.97 -2.60
N ALA A 177 20.63 -17.11 -2.34
CA ALA A 177 21.03 -18.06 -3.38
C ALA A 177 19.80 -18.59 -4.15
N HIS A 178 18.65 -18.65 -3.48
CA HIS A 178 17.36 -19.04 -4.02
C HIS A 178 16.29 -18.03 -3.62
N MET A 179 15.28 -17.87 -4.45
CA MET A 179 14.10 -17.09 -4.13
C MET A 179 13.12 -17.90 -3.28
N GLU A 180 12.44 -17.23 -2.35
CA GLU A 180 11.36 -17.80 -1.52
C GLU A 180 10.04 -17.73 -2.26
N ILE A 181 9.88 -18.58 -3.29
CA ILE A 181 8.73 -18.60 -4.18
C ILE A 181 8.18 -20.01 -4.39
N SER A 182 6.91 -20.09 -4.79
CA SER A 182 6.24 -21.33 -5.12
C SER A 182 6.94 -22.09 -6.28
N PRO A 183 6.89 -23.43 -6.30
CA PRO A 183 7.41 -24.22 -7.42
C PRO A 183 6.81 -23.82 -8.77
N ALA A 184 5.55 -23.38 -8.77
CA ALA A 184 4.86 -22.89 -9.96
C ALA A 184 5.50 -21.62 -10.53
N HIS A 185 5.81 -20.62 -9.69
CA HIS A 185 6.51 -19.42 -10.12
C HIS A 185 7.95 -19.69 -10.50
N ALA A 186 8.67 -20.51 -9.75
CA ALA A 186 10.03 -20.93 -10.08
C ALA A 186 10.10 -21.61 -11.47
N GLY A 187 9.14 -22.47 -11.77
CA GLY A 187 9.03 -23.12 -13.09
C GLY A 187 8.78 -22.13 -14.22
N LYS A 188 7.83 -21.20 -14.04
CA LYS A 188 7.52 -20.16 -15.03
C LYS A 188 8.71 -19.23 -15.29
N LEU A 189 9.38 -18.76 -14.24
CA LEU A 189 10.56 -17.90 -14.38
C LEU A 189 11.69 -18.56 -15.19
N LYS A 190 11.89 -19.89 -15.05
CA LYS A 190 12.88 -20.62 -15.83
C LYS A 190 12.58 -20.66 -17.33
N MET A 191 11.32 -20.57 -17.72
CA MET A 191 10.89 -20.60 -19.12
C MET A 191 11.00 -19.24 -19.80
N MET A 192 11.14 -18.14 -19.07
CA MET A 192 11.17 -16.79 -19.58
C MET A 192 12.60 -16.40 -20.01
N ARG A 193 12.83 -16.33 -21.33
CA ARG A 193 14.17 -16.16 -21.93
C ARG A 193 14.79 -14.77 -21.73
N ASN A 194 13.98 -13.77 -21.45
CA ASN A 194 14.42 -12.38 -21.28
C ASN A 194 14.54 -11.97 -19.79
N ILE A 195 14.44 -12.93 -18.86
CA ILE A 195 14.71 -12.70 -17.44
C ILE A 195 16.10 -13.27 -17.11
N GLU A 196 17.02 -12.38 -16.74
CA GLU A 196 18.33 -12.72 -16.23
C GLU A 196 18.33 -12.62 -14.73
N ARG A 197 18.92 -13.60 -14.03
CA ARG A 197 18.92 -13.67 -12.58
C ARG A 197 20.28 -13.35 -12.02
N TYR A 198 20.30 -12.46 -11.04
CA TYR A 198 21.45 -12.04 -10.28
C TYR A 198 21.25 -12.50 -8.83
N ALA A 199 21.45 -13.81 -8.60
CA ALA A 199 21.34 -14.44 -7.28
C ALA A 199 22.55 -14.12 -6.41
N GLY A 200 22.34 -14.02 -5.10
CA GLY A 200 23.42 -13.67 -4.17
C GLY A 200 23.93 -12.24 -4.36
N SER A 201 23.12 -11.36 -4.94
CA SER A 201 23.50 -9.98 -5.26
C SER A 201 22.68 -8.98 -4.45
N GLU A 202 23.34 -7.94 -3.97
CA GLU A 202 22.75 -6.86 -3.19
C GLU A 202 22.86 -5.53 -3.93
N VAL A 203 21.78 -4.79 -4.03
CA VAL A 203 21.80 -3.42 -4.58
C VAL A 203 22.31 -2.47 -3.52
N LEU A 204 23.26 -1.61 -3.89
CA LEU A 204 23.88 -0.62 -3.00
C LEU A 204 23.49 0.82 -3.33
N ALA A 205 23.22 1.11 -4.61
CA ALA A 205 22.85 2.46 -5.06
C ALA A 205 22.07 2.41 -6.38
N PHE A 206 21.28 3.45 -6.62
CA PHE A 206 20.72 3.78 -7.92
C PHE A 206 21.55 4.89 -8.55
N LEU A 207 22.21 4.58 -9.68
CA LEU A 207 23.05 5.54 -10.39
C LEU A 207 22.21 6.29 -11.42
N HIS A 208 22.35 7.59 -11.46
CA HIS A 208 21.45 8.46 -12.24
C HIS A 208 22.11 9.80 -12.63
N ALA A 209 21.53 10.46 -13.63
CA ALA A 209 21.64 11.91 -13.82
C ALA A 209 20.28 12.55 -13.48
N ASN A 210 19.35 12.56 -14.44
CA ASN A 210 17.95 12.98 -14.21
C ASN A 210 16.98 11.81 -14.10
N TRP A 211 17.43 10.61 -14.45
CA TRP A 211 16.69 9.35 -14.49
C TRP A 211 17.64 8.21 -14.17
N VAL A 212 17.14 7.11 -13.61
CA VAL A 212 17.97 5.92 -13.37
C VAL A 212 18.61 5.42 -14.65
N SER A 213 19.92 5.20 -14.64
CA SER A 213 20.71 4.67 -15.75
C SER A 213 21.32 3.31 -15.46
N SER A 214 21.56 3.00 -14.19
CA SER A 214 22.06 1.72 -13.72
C SER A 214 21.80 1.56 -12.21
N ILE A 215 22.00 0.33 -11.75
CA ILE A 215 22.07 0.02 -10.31
C ILE A 215 23.46 -0.51 -10.00
N CYS A 216 24.08 -0.03 -8.91
CA CYS A 216 25.30 -0.60 -8.38
C CYS A 216 24.95 -1.83 -7.56
N ILE A 217 25.46 -2.99 -7.92
CA ILE A 217 25.26 -4.25 -7.20
C ILE A 217 26.57 -4.83 -6.70
N ARG A 218 26.47 -5.53 -5.55
CA ARG A 218 27.57 -6.28 -4.96
C ARG A 218 27.24 -7.76 -4.98
N GLU A 219 28.11 -8.60 -5.55
CA GLU A 219 28.01 -10.03 -5.40
C GLU A 219 28.49 -10.44 -4.00
N GLN A 220 27.69 -11.21 -3.27
CA GLN A 220 28.02 -11.60 -1.89
C GLN A 220 29.16 -12.61 -1.80
N ARG A 221 29.41 -13.38 -2.86
CA ARG A 221 30.39 -14.47 -2.89
C ARG A 221 31.81 -13.97 -2.80
N ASP A 222 32.17 -12.93 -3.54
CA ASP A 222 33.52 -12.38 -3.67
C ASP A 222 33.61 -10.89 -3.36
N GLY A 223 32.44 -10.23 -3.17
CA GLY A 223 32.38 -8.81 -2.89
C GLY A 223 32.58 -7.92 -4.10
N GLU A 224 32.59 -8.48 -5.31
CA GLU A 224 32.75 -7.73 -6.55
C GLU A 224 31.63 -6.72 -6.73
N LEU A 225 31.99 -5.50 -7.12
CA LEU A 225 31.06 -4.39 -7.40
C LEU A 225 30.98 -4.14 -8.90
N TRP A 226 29.78 -3.95 -9.39
CA TRP A 226 29.54 -3.64 -10.79
C TRP A 226 28.25 -2.88 -11.02
N ASP A 227 28.19 -2.18 -12.12
CA ASP A 227 27.01 -1.40 -12.50
C ASP A 227 26.18 -2.18 -13.50
N LEU A 228 24.96 -2.51 -13.12
CA LEU A 228 23.99 -3.16 -13.98
C LEU A 228 23.14 -2.11 -14.67
N ALA A 229 23.40 -1.88 -15.95
CA ALA A 229 22.67 -0.90 -16.76
C ALA A 229 21.18 -1.25 -16.86
N CYS A 230 20.32 -0.29 -16.54
CA CYS A 230 18.85 -0.42 -16.67
C CYS A 230 18.19 0.94 -16.84
N ASP A 231 17.04 0.96 -17.51
CA ASP A 231 16.24 2.15 -17.74
C ASP A 231 15.29 2.44 -16.55
N GLY A 232 15.16 1.50 -15.63
CA GLY A 232 14.37 1.64 -14.40
C GLY A 232 14.44 0.41 -13.52
N ALA A 233 14.06 0.58 -12.27
CA ALA A 233 14.13 -0.44 -11.23
C ALA A 233 12.81 -0.51 -10.45
N PHE A 234 12.40 -1.74 -10.13
CA PHE A 234 11.21 -2.05 -9.36
C PHE A 234 11.60 -2.76 -8.07
N ILE A 235 11.37 -2.10 -6.94
CA ILE A 235 11.65 -2.64 -5.59
C ILE A 235 10.43 -3.44 -5.14
N CYS A 236 10.57 -4.76 -5.03
CA CYS A 236 9.50 -5.71 -4.73
C CYS A 236 9.80 -6.48 -3.44
N LEU A 237 9.96 -5.76 -2.34
CA LEU A 237 10.28 -6.29 -1.00
C LEU A 237 9.05 -6.48 -0.11
N GLY A 238 7.84 -6.30 -0.65
CA GLY A 238 6.59 -6.32 0.12
C GLY A 238 6.25 -4.98 0.75
N GLY A 239 5.14 -4.97 1.47
CA GLY A 239 4.67 -3.84 2.26
C GLY A 239 4.92 -4.06 3.75
N VAL A 240 4.94 -2.97 4.50
CA VAL A 240 4.98 -2.98 5.97
C VAL A 240 3.64 -2.47 6.48
N PRO A 241 2.70 -3.36 6.92
CA PRO A 241 1.41 -2.90 7.38
C PRO A 241 1.54 -2.04 8.63
N GLU A 242 0.88 -0.87 8.63
CA GLU A 242 0.90 0.05 9.77
C GLU A 242 -0.09 -0.39 10.85
N THR A 243 0.20 -1.52 11.49
CA THR A 243 -0.63 -2.18 12.50
C THR A 243 -0.08 -2.08 13.92
N GLY A 244 1.02 -1.37 14.13
CA GLY A 244 1.68 -1.25 15.44
C GLY A 244 0.74 -0.80 16.57
N LEU A 245 -0.20 0.11 16.30
CA LEU A 245 -1.21 0.60 17.25
C LEU A 245 -2.25 -0.46 17.66
N PHE A 246 -2.42 -1.50 16.85
CA PHE A 246 -3.51 -2.48 17.00
C PHE A 246 -3.02 -3.82 17.57
N ARG A 247 -1.71 -3.99 17.74
CA ARG A 247 -1.11 -5.23 18.26
C ARG A 247 -1.69 -5.62 19.60
N GLY A 248 -1.99 -6.92 19.76
CA GLY A 248 -2.59 -7.46 20.98
C GLY A 248 -4.10 -7.22 21.09
N GLN A 249 -4.72 -6.48 20.18
CA GLN A 249 -6.16 -6.28 20.14
C GLN A 249 -6.77 -6.92 18.89
N VAL A 250 -6.27 -6.58 17.70
CA VAL A 250 -6.75 -7.11 16.42
C VAL A 250 -5.89 -8.30 15.98
N ALA A 251 -6.52 -9.33 15.43
CA ALA A 251 -5.83 -10.50 14.91
C ALA A 251 -5.01 -10.14 13.66
N LEU A 252 -3.73 -10.51 13.66
CA LEU A 252 -2.78 -10.24 12.57
C LEU A 252 -2.25 -11.57 12.02
N ASP A 253 -1.88 -11.56 10.73
CA ASP A 253 -1.10 -12.66 10.14
C ASP A 253 0.40 -12.57 10.54
N GLU A 254 1.20 -13.54 10.08
CA GLU A 254 2.63 -13.61 10.37
C GLU A 254 3.40 -12.41 9.79
N GLN A 255 2.88 -11.75 8.77
CA GLN A 255 3.47 -10.57 8.13
C GLN A 255 2.98 -9.25 8.76
N GLY A 256 2.05 -9.33 9.72
CA GLY A 256 1.50 -8.19 10.46
C GLY A 256 0.29 -7.54 9.80
N TYR A 257 -0.32 -8.12 8.76
CA TYR A 257 -1.57 -7.64 8.18
C TYR A 257 -2.77 -8.03 9.04
N ILE A 258 -3.78 -7.16 9.09
CA ILE A 258 -5.03 -7.46 9.81
C ILE A 258 -5.77 -8.59 9.11
N LEU A 259 -6.10 -9.65 9.85
CA LEU A 259 -6.92 -10.76 9.35
C LEU A 259 -8.36 -10.26 9.15
N ALA A 260 -8.71 -9.98 7.90
CA ALA A 260 -10.04 -9.61 7.46
C ALA A 260 -10.26 -10.10 6.02
N ASN A 261 -11.41 -10.68 5.76
CA ASN A 261 -11.80 -11.13 4.41
C ASN A 261 -12.49 -10.01 3.61
N GLU A 262 -13.14 -10.34 2.52
CA GLU A 262 -13.84 -9.39 1.65
C GLU A 262 -15.01 -8.66 2.35
N THR A 263 -15.47 -9.14 3.52
CA THR A 263 -16.45 -8.42 4.34
C THR A 263 -15.83 -7.30 5.17
N THR A 264 -14.50 -7.22 5.23
CA THR A 264 -13.73 -6.23 6.00
C THR A 264 -13.84 -6.35 7.52
N VAL A 265 -14.63 -7.31 8.03
CA VAL A 265 -14.84 -7.57 9.45
C VAL A 265 -13.57 -8.16 10.07
N THR A 266 -13.17 -7.66 11.22
CA THR A 266 -12.06 -8.19 12.03
C THR A 266 -12.57 -9.17 13.10
N ASN A 267 -11.67 -9.64 13.95
CA ASN A 267 -12.03 -10.46 15.12
C ASN A 267 -12.74 -9.66 16.22
N LEU A 268 -12.80 -8.33 16.16
CA LEU A 268 -13.44 -7.49 17.17
C LEU A 268 -14.77 -6.92 16.67
N PRO A 269 -15.87 -7.02 17.44
CA PRO A 269 -17.13 -6.38 17.10
C PRO A 269 -16.99 -4.86 16.94
N GLY A 270 -17.54 -4.30 15.87
CA GLY A 270 -17.49 -2.87 15.57
C GLY A 270 -16.10 -2.38 15.11
N VAL A 271 -15.18 -3.28 14.76
CA VAL A 271 -13.86 -2.93 14.21
C VAL A 271 -13.70 -3.57 12.83
N PHE A 272 -13.43 -2.75 11.83
CA PHE A 272 -13.31 -3.12 10.42
C PHE A 272 -11.96 -2.72 9.88
N ALA A 273 -11.47 -3.40 8.84
CA ALA A 273 -10.19 -3.08 8.20
C ALA A 273 -10.37 -2.85 6.70
N ALA A 274 -9.85 -1.74 6.18
CA ALA A 274 -9.99 -1.35 4.78
C ALA A 274 -8.63 -1.03 4.13
N GLY A 275 -8.45 -1.44 2.88
CA GLY A 275 -7.26 -1.17 2.10
C GLY A 275 -6.09 -2.11 2.42
N ASP A 276 -4.90 -1.62 2.17
CA ASP A 276 -3.69 -2.45 2.13
C ASP A 276 -3.21 -2.94 3.50
N VAL A 277 -3.78 -2.44 4.60
CA VAL A 277 -3.47 -2.87 5.97
C VAL A 277 -3.98 -4.28 6.30
N ARG A 278 -4.97 -4.79 5.53
CA ARG A 278 -5.57 -6.11 5.73
C ARG A 278 -4.99 -7.19 4.79
N THR A 279 -5.26 -8.44 5.13
CA THR A 279 -5.01 -9.59 4.25
C THR A 279 -5.83 -9.49 2.98
N LYS A 280 -5.20 -9.45 1.81
CA LYS A 280 -5.84 -9.40 0.51
C LYS A 280 -4.89 -9.79 -0.62
N LEU A 281 -5.45 -10.27 -1.72
CA LEU A 281 -4.68 -10.73 -2.87
C LEU A 281 -4.11 -9.56 -3.69
N LEU A 282 -4.94 -8.55 -4.00
CA LEU A 282 -4.56 -7.41 -4.83
C LEU A 282 -4.58 -6.13 -3.99
N ARG A 283 -3.44 -5.44 -3.93
CA ARG A 283 -3.28 -4.13 -3.28
C ARG A 283 -3.24 -3.03 -4.32
N GLY A 284 -3.99 -1.96 -4.07
CA GLY A 284 -4.07 -0.81 -4.97
C GLY A 284 -5.23 0.13 -4.62
N ILE A 285 -5.26 1.27 -5.27
CA ILE A 285 -6.22 2.36 -4.99
C ILE A 285 -7.66 1.87 -5.14
N LEU A 286 -7.98 1.22 -6.26
CA LEU A 286 -9.35 0.76 -6.54
C LEU A 286 -9.84 -0.28 -5.52
N THR A 287 -8.97 -1.27 -5.20
CA THR A 287 -9.34 -2.31 -4.23
C THR A 287 -9.37 -1.77 -2.81
N ALA A 288 -8.56 -0.77 -2.46
CA ALA A 288 -8.65 -0.09 -1.19
C ALA A 288 -9.95 0.73 -1.07
N ALA A 289 -10.35 1.43 -2.12
CA ALA A 289 -11.62 2.17 -2.15
C ALA A 289 -12.83 1.24 -2.04
N ALA A 290 -12.81 0.08 -2.71
CA ALA A 290 -13.85 -0.94 -2.58
C ALA A 290 -13.97 -1.48 -1.14
N ASP A 291 -12.84 -1.76 -0.49
CA ASP A 291 -12.82 -2.16 0.93
C ASP A 291 -13.44 -1.08 1.82
N GLY A 292 -13.12 0.19 1.58
CA GLY A 292 -13.66 1.32 2.33
C GLY A 292 -15.20 1.37 2.26
N ALA A 293 -15.75 1.19 1.07
CA ALA A 293 -17.21 1.13 0.87
C ALA A 293 -17.83 -0.05 1.62
N ALA A 294 -17.21 -1.24 1.53
CA ALA A 294 -17.67 -2.43 2.24
C ALA A 294 -17.60 -2.26 3.76
N ALA A 295 -16.49 -1.70 4.27
CA ALA A 295 -16.30 -1.44 5.71
C ALA A 295 -17.34 -0.46 6.26
N ALA A 296 -17.64 0.60 5.52
CA ALA A 296 -18.67 1.57 5.91
C ALA A 296 -20.06 0.91 6.02
N GLN A 297 -20.42 0.09 5.04
CA GLN A 297 -21.70 -0.64 5.07
C GLN A 297 -21.80 -1.62 6.24
N GLN A 298 -20.70 -2.35 6.54
CA GLN A 298 -20.66 -3.25 7.69
C GLN A 298 -20.72 -2.48 9.03
N ALA A 299 -20.05 -1.33 9.11
CA ALA A 299 -20.10 -0.48 10.29
C ALA A 299 -21.49 0.11 10.53
N GLU A 300 -22.18 0.57 9.47
CA GLU A 300 -23.58 1.02 9.52
C GLU A 300 -24.49 -0.08 10.06
N ARG A 301 -24.41 -1.28 9.49
CA ARG A 301 -25.19 -2.44 9.95
C ARG A 301 -24.94 -2.75 11.43
N TYR A 302 -23.67 -2.76 11.85
CA TYR A 302 -23.31 -3.02 13.23
C TYR A 302 -23.91 -1.98 14.19
N ILE A 303 -23.91 -0.70 13.82
CA ILE A 303 -24.49 0.38 14.63
C ILE A 303 -25.99 0.21 14.76
N VAL A 304 -26.69 -0.10 13.65
CA VAL A 304 -28.16 -0.28 13.64
C VAL A 304 -28.58 -1.53 14.44
N GLU A 305 -27.83 -2.61 14.38
CA GLU A 305 -28.10 -3.84 15.13
C GLU A 305 -27.78 -3.72 16.65
N ALA A 306 -26.94 -2.75 17.04
CA ALA A 306 -26.56 -2.50 18.43
C ALA A 306 -27.54 -1.55 19.17
N ILE A 307 -28.47 -0.90 18.45
CA ILE A 307 -29.54 -0.06 19.00
C ILE A 307 -30.79 -0.91 19.23
#